data_75d6b9c88845418132bdf00ba836f9c5
#
_entry.id   75d6b9c88845418132bdf00ba836f9c5
#
_cell.length_a   1.000
_cell.length_b   1.000
_cell.length_c   1.000
_cell.angle_alpha   90.00
_cell.angle_beta   90.00
_cell.angle_gamma   90.00
#
_symmetry.space_group_name_H-M   'P 1'
#
loop_
_entity.id
_entity.type
_entity.pdbx_description
1 polymer ?
#
loop_
_entity_poly.entity_id
_entity_poly.type
_entity_poly.pdbx_seq_one_letter_code
_entity_poly.pdbx_strand_id
1 'polypeptide(L)'
;MKQKLALFFLLLTTFFVNGQILYSKAYGNIDSPAIIFIHGGPSGNSTLFEATTAQSLADKGFYVIVYDRRGEGRSIDSTATFTYQEAFNDLNKIYSIYKIEKANIIGHSFGGLVATLYSDKYPEKVKSLVLAGALFSQQDTYNHILKSVRQIYQIKNDSLMLKKVDEVEKLNRNSSEYRIGCFDLASKNDFFEMPHPTIKANNLRQEYKTSEFYKTNIRNSKAPVLFYKNEALNNIDTKPVLKRLKNKGVKLFAIYGQQDAIFSTSQINDMTRIVRKSNFLSIDNCSHYLFVDQQETFIKTIEKWIR
;
A
#
# COMPACT_ATOMS: atom_id res chain seq x y z
N MET A 1 51.17 -12.49 56.99
CA MET A 1 49.76 -12.42 56.49
C MET A 1 49.78 -11.79 55.09
N LYS A 2 49.55 -12.60 54.05
CA LYS A 2 49.49 -12.11 52.64
C LYS A 2 48.02 -12.06 52.24
N GLN A 3 47.51 -10.84 52.11
CA GLN A 3 46.14 -10.65 51.54
C GLN A 3 46.18 -10.92 50.05
N LYS A 4 45.35 -11.87 49.57
CA LYS A 4 45.09 -12.13 48.15
C LYS A 4 43.93 -11.22 47.72
N LEU A 5 44.24 -10.25 46.84
CA LEU A 5 43.26 -9.41 46.20
C LEU A 5 42.64 -10.21 45.03
N ALA A 6 41.38 -10.59 45.13
CA ALA A 6 40.64 -11.24 44.06
C ALA A 6 40.05 -10.14 43.14
N LEU A 7 40.58 -10.05 41.92
CA LEU A 7 40.08 -9.16 40.89
C LEU A 7 38.86 -9.81 40.23
N PHE A 8 37.68 -9.26 40.48
CA PHE A 8 36.44 -9.69 39.85
C PHE A 8 36.30 -8.99 38.48
N PHE A 9 36.62 -9.72 37.42
CA PHE A 9 36.37 -9.23 36.07
C PHE A 9 34.84 -9.34 35.75
N LEU A 10 34.14 -8.20 35.79
CA LEU A 10 32.75 -8.11 35.34
C LEU A 10 32.75 -8.06 33.81
N LEU A 11 32.48 -9.18 33.16
CA LEU A 11 32.23 -9.22 31.70
C LEU A 11 30.90 -8.52 31.42
N LEU A 12 30.93 -7.25 31.03
CA LEU A 12 29.82 -6.56 30.43
C LEU A 12 29.61 -7.13 29.00
N THR A 13 28.75 -8.11 28.86
CA THR A 13 28.22 -8.51 27.56
C THR A 13 27.25 -7.43 27.10
N THR A 14 27.73 -6.51 26.26
CA THR A 14 26.86 -5.59 25.51
C THR A 14 26.05 -6.42 24.50
N PHE A 15 24.81 -6.74 24.84
CA PHE A 15 23.84 -7.17 23.86
C PHE A 15 23.56 -5.98 22.94
N PHE A 16 24.16 -5.97 21.76
CA PHE A 16 23.67 -5.14 20.67
C PHE A 16 22.29 -5.67 20.28
N VAL A 17 21.25 -5.13 20.89
CA VAL A 17 19.91 -5.22 20.33
C VAL A 17 19.94 -4.38 19.07
N ASN A 18 20.19 -5.00 17.91
CA ASN A 18 19.91 -4.38 16.61
C ASN A 18 18.41 -4.08 16.60
N GLY A 19 18.04 -2.91 17.08
CA GLY A 19 16.67 -2.42 16.98
C GLY A 19 16.34 -2.33 15.50
N GLN A 20 15.46 -3.23 15.03
CA GLN A 20 14.95 -3.22 13.68
C GLN A 20 14.37 -1.84 13.39
N ILE A 21 15.01 -1.08 12.50
CA ILE A 21 14.63 0.29 12.18
C ILE A 21 13.47 0.23 11.19
N LEU A 22 12.26 0.47 11.68
CA LEU A 22 11.12 0.73 10.82
C LEU A 22 11.24 2.18 10.31
N TYR A 23 11.54 2.35 9.03
CA TYR A 23 11.55 3.68 8.42
C TYR A 23 10.17 4.31 8.53
N SER A 24 10.13 5.50 9.11
CA SER A 24 8.93 6.32 9.16
C SER A 24 9.29 7.80 9.27
N LYS A 25 8.44 8.67 8.74
CA LYS A 25 8.58 10.11 8.80
C LYS A 25 7.23 10.78 8.89
N ALA A 26 7.16 11.88 9.63
CA ALA A 26 5.97 12.70 9.76
C ALA A 26 6.16 14.09 9.16
N TYR A 27 5.07 14.64 8.64
CA TYR A 27 4.96 15.97 8.04
C TYR A 27 3.80 16.72 8.70
N GLY A 28 3.96 18.00 8.93
CA GLY A 28 2.94 18.85 9.55
C GLY A 28 3.00 18.89 11.07
N ASN A 29 1.97 19.47 11.68
CA ASN A 29 1.89 19.67 13.13
C ASN A 29 1.29 18.44 13.81
N ILE A 30 1.91 17.99 14.90
CA ILE A 30 1.47 16.83 15.68
C ILE A 30 0.05 16.97 16.26
N ASP A 31 -0.40 18.21 16.51
CA ASP A 31 -1.74 18.51 17.03
C ASP A 31 -2.83 18.48 15.94
N SER A 32 -2.44 18.34 14.68
CA SER A 32 -3.36 18.25 13.54
C SER A 32 -3.93 16.84 13.38
N PRO A 33 -5.08 16.71 12.68
CA PRO A 33 -5.65 15.39 12.40
C PRO A 33 -4.64 14.46 11.70
N ALA A 34 -4.36 13.30 12.32
CA ALA A 34 -3.37 12.37 11.81
C ALA A 34 -3.87 11.60 10.59
N ILE A 35 -2.96 11.43 9.62
CA ILE A 35 -3.08 10.55 8.45
C ILE A 35 -1.91 9.58 8.48
N ILE A 36 -2.18 8.26 8.37
CA ILE A 36 -1.16 7.25 8.12
C ILE A 36 -1.34 6.72 6.70
N PHE A 37 -0.30 6.82 5.88
CA PHE A 37 -0.29 6.26 4.53
C PHE A 37 0.34 4.87 4.53
N ILE A 38 -0.39 3.87 3.98
CA ILE A 38 0.07 2.50 3.81
C ILE A 38 0.27 2.23 2.31
N HIS A 39 1.51 2.05 1.91
CA HIS A 39 1.91 1.87 0.51
C HIS A 39 1.48 0.54 -0.11
N GLY A 40 1.47 0.48 -1.44
CA GLY A 40 1.23 -0.73 -2.24
C GLY A 40 2.32 -1.81 -2.04
N GLY A 41 2.16 -2.97 -2.69
CA GLY A 41 3.14 -4.08 -2.60
C GLY A 41 2.48 -5.45 -2.73
N PRO A 42 2.97 -6.51 -2.07
CA PRO A 42 4.30 -6.59 -1.43
C PRO A 42 5.44 -6.21 -2.38
N SER A 43 6.58 -5.75 -1.85
CA SER A 43 7.72 -5.19 -2.58
C SER A 43 7.60 -3.68 -2.89
N GLY A 44 6.67 -2.96 -2.23
CA GLY A 44 6.51 -1.51 -2.39
C GLY A 44 7.32 -0.68 -1.40
N ASN A 45 7.08 0.61 -1.42
CA ASN A 45 7.54 1.59 -0.43
C ASN A 45 6.72 2.88 -0.53
N SER A 46 6.93 3.81 0.39
CA SER A 46 6.20 5.07 0.45
C SER A 46 6.87 6.23 -0.32
N THR A 47 8.04 6.04 -0.92
CA THR A 47 8.88 7.14 -1.44
C THR A 47 8.18 8.05 -2.43
N LEU A 48 7.38 7.50 -3.36
CA LEU A 48 6.66 8.30 -4.34
C LEU A 48 5.59 9.19 -3.69
N PHE A 49 4.78 8.62 -2.78
CA PHE A 49 3.78 9.41 -2.05
C PHE A 49 4.45 10.43 -1.14
N GLU A 50 5.52 10.07 -0.48
CA GLU A 50 6.29 10.94 0.40
C GLU A 50 6.83 12.15 -0.35
N ALA A 51 7.47 11.92 -1.50
CA ALA A 51 8.06 12.98 -2.33
C ALA A 51 7.03 13.91 -2.95
N THR A 52 5.86 13.38 -3.34
CA THR A 52 4.91 14.16 -4.16
C THR A 52 3.72 14.70 -3.37
N THR A 53 3.32 14.07 -2.27
CA THR A 53 1.99 14.32 -1.69
C THR A 53 1.98 14.56 -0.18
N ALA A 54 2.91 13.96 0.55
CA ALA A 54 2.89 14.05 2.02
C ALA A 54 2.96 15.49 2.54
N GLN A 55 3.91 16.31 2.04
CA GLN A 55 4.03 17.71 2.43
C GLN A 55 2.79 18.50 2.02
N SER A 56 2.25 18.29 0.82
CA SER A 56 1.06 19.01 0.35
C SER A 56 -0.18 18.74 1.20
N LEU A 57 -0.34 17.54 1.76
CA LEU A 57 -1.39 17.25 2.74
C LEU A 57 -1.10 17.90 4.10
N ALA A 58 0.17 17.94 4.52
CA ALA A 58 0.56 18.64 5.74
C ALA A 58 0.28 20.14 5.65
N ASP A 59 0.53 20.76 4.51
CA ASP A 59 0.21 22.17 4.23
C ASP A 59 -1.32 22.45 4.27
N LYS A 60 -2.14 21.41 4.14
CA LYS A 60 -3.59 21.46 4.34
C LYS A 60 -4.01 21.25 5.79
N GLY A 61 -3.08 21.21 6.73
CA GLY A 61 -3.35 21.11 8.17
C GLY A 61 -3.57 19.67 8.65
N PHE A 62 -2.88 18.71 8.05
CA PHE A 62 -2.83 17.32 8.52
C PHE A 62 -1.46 16.98 9.11
N TYR A 63 -1.45 16.03 10.04
CA TYR A 63 -0.24 15.37 10.51
C TYR A 63 -0.07 14.07 9.73
N VAL A 64 0.78 14.08 8.71
CA VAL A 64 0.91 13.00 7.72
C VAL A 64 2.09 12.11 8.05
N ILE A 65 1.83 10.86 8.37
CA ILE A 65 2.85 9.86 8.66
C ILE A 65 2.96 8.91 7.47
N VAL A 66 4.17 8.77 6.95
CA VAL A 66 4.55 7.74 5.98
C VAL A 66 5.51 6.76 6.63
N TYR A 67 5.46 5.51 6.21
CA TYR A 67 6.41 4.48 6.63
C TYR A 67 6.55 3.42 5.53
N ASP A 68 7.67 2.73 5.54
CA ASP A 68 7.86 1.54 4.72
C ASP A 68 7.61 0.30 5.59
N ARG A 69 6.78 -0.65 5.12
CA ARG A 69 6.53 -1.89 5.86
C ARG A 69 7.83 -2.66 6.04
N ARG A 70 7.90 -3.44 7.11
CA ARG A 70 9.06 -4.26 7.46
C ARG A 70 9.51 -5.14 6.28
N GLY A 71 10.81 -5.18 6.02
CA GLY A 71 11.42 -5.90 4.91
C GLY A 71 11.22 -5.25 3.54
N GLU A 72 10.55 -4.10 3.47
CA GLU A 72 10.27 -3.37 2.23
C GLU A 72 10.88 -1.96 2.29
N GLY A 73 11.24 -1.43 1.12
CA GLY A 73 11.80 -0.09 1.00
C GLY A 73 13.02 0.13 1.92
N ARG A 74 12.94 1.18 2.72
CA ARG A 74 13.98 1.59 3.68
C ARG A 74 13.91 0.86 5.03
N SER A 75 12.88 0.07 5.26
CA SER A 75 12.72 -0.77 6.46
C SER A 75 13.37 -2.14 6.28
N ILE A 76 14.70 -2.14 6.07
CA ILE A 76 15.46 -3.36 5.78
C ILE A 76 15.43 -4.29 6.99
N ASP A 77 14.90 -5.50 6.79
CA ASP A 77 14.84 -6.55 7.79
C ASP A 77 14.90 -7.93 7.13
N SER A 78 15.98 -8.65 7.34
CA SER A 78 16.14 -10.01 6.78
C SER A 78 15.28 -11.06 7.47
N THR A 79 14.68 -10.74 8.62
CA THR A 79 13.82 -11.63 9.40
C THR A 79 12.34 -11.35 9.20
N ALA A 80 11.99 -10.39 8.32
CA ALA A 80 10.62 -10.03 8.01
C ALA A 80 9.81 -11.24 7.52
N THR A 81 8.63 -11.43 8.10
CA THR A 81 7.72 -12.51 7.75
C THR A 81 6.72 -12.13 6.67
N PHE A 82 6.52 -10.83 6.45
CA PHE A 82 5.58 -10.23 5.50
C PHE A 82 4.11 -10.59 5.75
N THR A 83 3.75 -11.07 6.94
CA THR A 83 2.37 -11.40 7.29
C THR A 83 1.55 -10.15 7.63
N TYR A 84 0.23 -10.26 7.56
CA TYR A 84 -0.65 -9.18 8.04
C TYR A 84 -0.46 -8.90 9.52
N GLN A 85 -0.24 -9.94 10.34
CA GLN A 85 0.00 -9.73 11.77
C GLN A 85 1.27 -8.92 12.03
N GLU A 86 2.35 -9.16 11.28
CA GLU A 86 3.57 -8.35 11.35
C GLU A 86 3.30 -6.90 10.96
N ALA A 87 2.58 -6.66 9.84
CA ALA A 87 2.17 -5.33 9.42
C ALA A 87 1.30 -4.61 10.47
N PHE A 88 0.46 -5.33 11.21
CA PHE A 88 -0.35 -4.76 12.30
C PHE A 88 0.52 -4.38 13.50
N ASN A 89 1.49 -5.19 13.85
CA ASN A 89 2.44 -4.89 14.93
C ASN A 89 3.25 -3.63 14.58
N ASP A 90 3.68 -3.50 13.33
CA ASP A 90 4.40 -2.32 12.84
C ASP A 90 3.51 -1.07 12.85
N LEU A 91 2.26 -1.17 12.43
CA LEU A 91 1.30 -0.06 12.55
C LEU A 91 1.11 0.35 14.02
N ASN A 92 0.95 -0.59 14.94
CA ASN A 92 0.85 -0.28 16.37
C ASN A 92 2.12 0.42 16.88
N LYS A 93 3.31 0.04 16.37
CA LYS A 93 4.57 0.73 16.68
C LYS A 93 4.58 2.16 16.13
N ILE A 94 4.06 2.40 14.91
CA ILE A 94 3.89 3.75 14.34
C ILE A 94 2.98 4.61 15.22
N TYR A 95 1.83 4.09 15.66
CA TYR A 95 0.95 4.81 16.60
C TYR A 95 1.69 5.21 17.87
N SER A 96 2.51 4.32 18.43
CA SER A 96 3.30 4.58 19.64
C SER A 96 4.39 5.62 19.41
N ILE A 97 5.18 5.50 18.32
CA ILE A 97 6.29 6.42 17.98
C ILE A 97 5.78 7.86 17.84
N TYR A 98 4.66 8.04 17.14
CA TYR A 98 4.08 9.35 16.87
C TYR A 98 3.03 9.80 17.90
N LYS A 99 2.86 9.03 18.99
CA LYS A 99 1.93 9.32 20.10
C LYS A 99 0.50 9.60 19.61
N ILE A 100 0.03 8.78 18.67
CA ILE A 100 -1.29 8.91 18.07
C ILE A 100 -2.22 7.87 18.72
N GLU A 101 -3.39 8.30 19.17
CA GLU A 101 -4.43 7.40 19.68
C GLU A 101 -5.34 6.93 18.55
N LYS A 102 -5.69 7.83 17.61
CA LYS A 102 -6.61 7.55 16.50
C LYS A 102 -6.19 8.31 15.25
N ALA A 103 -6.18 7.62 14.10
CA ALA A 103 -5.78 8.22 12.83
C ALA A 103 -6.78 7.95 11.71
N ASN A 104 -6.69 8.75 10.64
CA ASN A 104 -7.23 8.42 9.34
C ASN A 104 -6.19 7.57 8.59
N ILE A 105 -6.59 6.48 7.97
CA ILE A 105 -5.67 5.60 7.24
C ILE A 105 -5.98 5.71 5.75
N ILE A 106 -4.93 5.96 4.94
CA ILE A 106 -4.99 5.90 3.48
C ILE A 106 -4.25 4.63 3.05
N GLY A 107 -4.97 3.65 2.53
CA GLY A 107 -4.39 2.42 1.99
C GLY A 107 -4.35 2.44 0.46
N HIS A 108 -3.14 2.36 -0.12
CA HIS A 108 -2.94 2.33 -1.58
C HIS A 108 -2.66 0.90 -2.04
N SER A 109 -3.34 0.45 -3.11
CA SER A 109 -3.09 -0.86 -3.73
C SER A 109 -3.16 -2.00 -2.70
N PHE A 110 -2.13 -2.85 -2.57
CA PHE A 110 -2.02 -3.87 -1.53
C PHE A 110 -2.15 -3.30 -0.10
N GLY A 111 -1.67 -2.05 0.12
CA GLY A 111 -1.86 -1.36 1.40
C GLY A 111 -3.33 -1.20 1.79
N GLY A 112 -4.25 -1.25 0.85
CA GLY A 112 -5.69 -1.27 1.11
C GLY A 112 -6.16 -2.54 1.83
N LEU A 113 -5.58 -3.71 1.51
CA LEU A 113 -5.86 -4.96 2.23
C LEU A 113 -5.36 -4.87 3.67
N VAL A 114 -4.09 -4.42 3.86
CA VAL A 114 -3.50 -4.21 5.19
C VAL A 114 -4.36 -3.25 6.01
N ALA A 115 -4.72 -2.10 5.44
CA ALA A 115 -5.53 -1.07 6.09
C ALA A 115 -6.92 -1.58 6.48
N THR A 116 -7.58 -2.34 5.58
CA THR A 116 -8.90 -2.91 5.82
C THR A 116 -8.89 -3.91 6.97
N LEU A 117 -7.94 -4.86 6.96
CA LEU A 117 -7.83 -5.88 7.98
C LEU A 117 -7.37 -5.29 9.33
N TYR A 118 -6.47 -4.31 9.31
CA TYR A 118 -6.09 -3.57 10.51
C TYR A 118 -7.26 -2.82 11.12
N SER A 119 -8.05 -2.12 10.30
CA SER A 119 -9.24 -1.37 10.76
C SER A 119 -10.30 -2.30 11.37
N ASP A 120 -10.42 -3.53 10.87
CA ASP A 120 -11.35 -4.51 11.42
C ASP A 120 -10.90 -5.05 12.78
N LYS A 121 -9.59 -5.22 12.96
CA LYS A 121 -8.99 -5.72 14.21
C LYS A 121 -8.87 -4.65 15.30
N TYR A 122 -8.61 -3.39 14.90
CA TYR A 122 -8.38 -2.25 15.80
C TYR A 122 -9.27 -1.04 15.42
N PRO A 123 -10.59 -1.20 15.40
CA PRO A 123 -11.50 -0.13 14.94
C PRO A 123 -11.44 1.12 15.82
N GLU A 124 -11.09 0.97 17.08
CA GLU A 124 -10.90 2.08 18.03
C GLU A 124 -9.77 3.03 17.63
N LYS A 125 -8.75 2.52 16.91
CA LYS A 125 -7.60 3.30 16.44
C LYS A 125 -7.85 4.01 15.11
N VAL A 126 -8.93 3.68 14.38
CA VAL A 126 -9.16 4.17 13.02
C VAL A 126 -10.38 5.09 12.99
N LYS A 127 -10.17 6.37 12.68
CA LYS A 127 -11.22 7.37 12.49
C LYS A 127 -11.91 7.18 11.15
N SER A 128 -11.11 7.03 10.09
CA SER A 128 -11.58 6.74 8.73
C SER A 128 -10.58 5.89 7.96
N LEU A 129 -11.09 5.13 7.02
CA LEU A 129 -10.32 4.35 6.05
C LEU A 129 -10.60 4.89 4.65
N VAL A 130 -9.57 5.36 3.96
CA VAL A 130 -9.59 5.80 2.57
C VAL A 130 -8.89 4.75 1.70
N LEU A 131 -9.62 4.14 0.79
CA LEU A 131 -9.13 3.16 -0.16
C LEU A 131 -8.74 3.87 -1.46
N ALA A 132 -7.45 4.04 -1.70
CA ALA A 132 -6.89 4.78 -2.84
C ALA A 132 -6.32 3.81 -3.89
N GLY A 133 -7.04 3.53 -4.97
CA GLY A 133 -6.66 2.50 -5.96
C GLY A 133 -6.39 1.15 -5.26
N ALA A 134 -7.14 0.84 -4.23
CA ALA A 134 -6.85 -0.21 -3.27
C ALA A 134 -7.35 -1.58 -3.73
N LEU A 135 -6.54 -2.62 -3.55
CA LEU A 135 -7.02 -3.99 -3.67
C LEU A 135 -7.99 -4.31 -2.53
N PHE A 136 -9.09 -4.99 -2.85
CA PHE A 136 -10.09 -5.44 -1.88
C PHE A 136 -10.69 -6.82 -2.20
N SER A 137 -10.55 -7.29 -3.43
CA SER A 137 -10.86 -8.65 -3.89
C SER A 137 -9.78 -9.06 -4.89
N GLN A 138 -8.79 -9.82 -4.40
CA GLN A 138 -7.59 -10.11 -5.19
C GLN A 138 -7.89 -11.00 -6.38
N GLN A 139 -8.68 -12.07 -6.19
CA GLN A 139 -9.00 -12.97 -7.30
C GLN A 139 -9.83 -12.29 -8.39
N ASP A 140 -10.74 -11.37 -8.05
CA ASP A 140 -11.49 -10.60 -9.05
C ASP A 140 -10.54 -9.73 -9.89
N THR A 141 -9.54 -9.11 -9.24
CA THR A 141 -8.50 -8.33 -9.92
C THR A 141 -7.67 -9.21 -10.87
N TYR A 142 -7.21 -10.37 -10.41
CA TYR A 142 -6.42 -11.29 -11.24
C TYR A 142 -7.22 -11.80 -12.45
N ASN A 143 -8.49 -12.18 -12.24
CA ASN A 143 -9.38 -12.62 -13.31
C ASN A 143 -9.59 -11.51 -14.34
N HIS A 144 -9.75 -10.26 -13.88
CA HIS A 144 -9.91 -9.11 -14.77
C HIS A 144 -8.64 -8.85 -15.59
N ILE A 145 -7.47 -8.84 -14.94
CA ILE A 145 -6.18 -8.68 -15.63
C ILE A 145 -6.02 -9.73 -16.73
N LEU A 146 -6.14 -11.01 -16.39
CA LEU A 146 -5.96 -12.11 -17.35
C LEU A 146 -6.94 -12.03 -18.52
N LYS A 147 -8.20 -11.74 -18.24
CA LYS A 147 -9.21 -11.53 -19.29
C LYS A 147 -8.85 -10.36 -20.21
N SER A 148 -8.45 -9.23 -19.65
CA SER A 148 -8.14 -8.00 -20.41
C SER A 148 -6.88 -8.18 -21.26
N VAL A 149 -5.80 -8.72 -20.71
CA VAL A 149 -4.56 -8.95 -21.47
C VAL A 149 -4.76 -10.00 -22.57
N ARG A 150 -5.58 -11.03 -22.34
CA ARG A 150 -5.95 -12.01 -23.37
C ARG A 150 -6.64 -11.33 -24.56
N GLN A 151 -7.61 -10.45 -24.30
CA GLN A 151 -8.29 -9.68 -25.35
C GLN A 151 -7.32 -8.80 -26.14
N ILE A 152 -6.38 -8.11 -25.45
CA ILE A 152 -5.36 -7.29 -26.09
C ILE A 152 -4.48 -8.14 -27.03
N TYR A 153 -4.00 -9.29 -26.57
CA TYR A 153 -3.12 -10.15 -27.37
C TYR A 153 -3.85 -10.88 -28.50
N GLN A 154 -5.15 -11.18 -28.34
CA GLN A 154 -5.99 -11.66 -29.43
C GLN A 154 -6.12 -10.63 -30.56
N ILE A 155 -6.39 -9.37 -30.22
CA ILE A 155 -6.49 -8.26 -31.19
C ILE A 155 -5.15 -8.05 -31.90
N LYS A 156 -4.02 -8.17 -31.18
CA LYS A 156 -2.65 -8.04 -31.72
C LYS A 156 -2.16 -9.28 -32.48
N ASN A 157 -2.93 -10.38 -32.49
CA ASN A 157 -2.52 -11.69 -33.02
C ASN A 157 -1.18 -12.20 -32.41
N ASP A 158 -0.92 -11.88 -31.13
CA ASP A 158 0.32 -12.27 -30.44
C ASP A 158 0.18 -13.64 -29.80
N SER A 159 0.46 -14.70 -30.58
CA SER A 159 0.35 -16.08 -30.13
C SER A 159 1.33 -16.43 -28.99
N LEU A 160 2.51 -15.80 -28.95
CA LEU A 160 3.48 -16.03 -27.89
C LEU A 160 2.96 -15.53 -26.54
N MET A 161 2.40 -14.32 -26.52
CA MET A 161 1.85 -13.76 -25.30
C MET A 161 0.52 -14.40 -24.89
N LEU A 162 -0.30 -14.90 -25.84
CA LEU A 162 -1.46 -15.74 -25.53
C LEU A 162 -1.07 -17.02 -24.80
N LYS A 163 0.00 -17.69 -25.27
CA LYS A 163 0.57 -18.86 -24.57
C LYS A 163 1.02 -18.49 -23.16
N LYS A 164 1.63 -17.32 -22.97
CA LYS A 164 2.04 -16.84 -21.64
C LYS A 164 0.86 -16.62 -20.70
N VAL A 165 -0.26 -16.08 -21.19
CA VAL A 165 -1.52 -15.97 -20.41
C VAL A 165 -2.02 -17.35 -20.01
N ASP A 166 -2.01 -18.35 -20.94
CA ASP A 166 -2.43 -19.72 -20.65
C ASP A 166 -1.55 -20.38 -19.56
N GLU A 167 -0.23 -20.10 -19.59
CA GLU A 167 0.70 -20.60 -18.59
C GLU A 167 0.35 -20.03 -17.19
N VAL A 168 0.09 -18.71 -17.09
CA VAL A 168 -0.26 -18.08 -15.82
C VAL A 168 -1.63 -18.60 -15.31
N GLU A 169 -2.63 -18.78 -16.17
CA GLU A 169 -3.95 -19.29 -15.78
C GLU A 169 -3.92 -20.71 -15.18
N LYS A 170 -2.91 -21.52 -15.57
CA LYS A 170 -2.72 -22.89 -15.06
C LYS A 170 -2.03 -22.94 -13.68
N LEU A 171 -1.46 -21.85 -13.22
CA LEU A 171 -0.78 -21.79 -11.93
C LEU A 171 -1.78 -21.88 -10.77
N ASN A 172 -1.30 -22.33 -9.61
CA ASN A 172 -2.08 -22.31 -8.38
C ASN A 172 -2.44 -20.87 -8.01
N ARG A 173 -3.73 -20.56 -7.93
CA ARG A 173 -4.24 -19.22 -7.62
C ARG A 173 -3.80 -18.66 -6.28
N ASN A 174 -3.38 -19.53 -5.35
CA ASN A 174 -2.85 -19.15 -4.03
C ASN A 174 -1.31 -19.17 -4.01
N SER A 175 -0.65 -19.09 -5.18
CA SER A 175 0.80 -19.02 -5.26
C SER A 175 1.32 -17.62 -5.60
N SER A 176 2.55 -17.34 -5.20
CA SER A 176 3.26 -16.12 -5.55
C SER A 176 3.47 -16.00 -7.06
N GLU A 177 3.71 -17.12 -7.73
CA GLU A 177 3.94 -17.20 -9.17
C GLU A 177 2.73 -16.76 -9.97
N TYR A 178 1.52 -17.20 -9.56
CA TYR A 178 0.27 -16.76 -10.16
C TYR A 178 0.07 -15.24 -10.02
N ARG A 179 0.23 -14.72 -8.81
CA ARG A 179 0.16 -13.28 -8.55
C ARG A 179 1.18 -12.50 -9.36
N ILE A 180 2.45 -12.92 -9.33
CA ILE A 180 3.53 -12.26 -10.05
C ILE A 180 3.21 -12.27 -11.56
N GLY A 181 2.81 -13.42 -12.12
CA GLY A 181 2.45 -13.54 -13.52
C GLY A 181 1.30 -12.62 -13.94
N CYS A 182 0.25 -12.48 -13.11
CA CYS A 182 -0.84 -11.55 -13.38
C CYS A 182 -0.37 -10.09 -13.43
N PHE A 183 0.41 -9.65 -12.43
CA PHE A 183 0.89 -8.27 -12.37
C PHE A 183 1.97 -7.95 -13.40
N ASP A 184 2.81 -8.92 -13.77
CA ASP A 184 3.77 -8.76 -14.88
C ASP A 184 3.05 -8.56 -16.21
N LEU A 185 1.98 -9.31 -16.46
CA LEU A 185 1.13 -9.13 -17.64
C LEU A 185 0.43 -7.77 -17.63
N ALA A 186 -0.08 -7.33 -16.47
CA ALA A 186 -0.67 -6.01 -16.31
C ALA A 186 0.35 -4.89 -16.59
N SER A 187 1.56 -5.02 -16.02
CA SER A 187 2.64 -4.04 -16.20
C SER A 187 3.11 -3.95 -17.65
N LYS A 188 3.22 -5.07 -18.36
CA LYS A 188 3.57 -5.10 -19.79
C LYS A 188 2.54 -4.46 -20.71
N ASN A 189 1.34 -4.24 -20.23
CA ASN A 189 0.23 -3.61 -20.96
C ASN A 189 -0.16 -2.25 -20.37
N ASP A 190 0.73 -1.62 -19.59
CA ASP A 190 0.61 -0.27 -19.03
C ASP A 190 -0.65 -0.06 -18.17
N PHE A 191 -1.16 -1.14 -17.51
CA PHE A 191 -2.40 -1.09 -16.71
C PHE A 191 -2.32 -0.17 -15.50
N PHE A 192 -1.13 0.21 -15.09
CA PHE A 192 -0.89 1.13 -13.98
C PHE A 192 -0.59 2.55 -14.42
N GLU A 193 -0.46 2.75 -15.73
CA GLU A 193 0.00 4.03 -16.29
C GLU A 193 -1.17 4.88 -16.78
N MET A 194 -0.97 6.18 -16.69
CA MET A 194 -1.91 7.17 -17.20
C MET A 194 -1.69 7.33 -18.70
N PRO A 195 -2.67 7.04 -19.58
CA PRO A 195 -2.47 7.09 -21.04
C PRO A 195 -2.05 8.48 -21.54
N HIS A 196 -2.61 9.52 -20.92
CA HIS A 196 -2.34 10.93 -21.28
C HIS A 196 -1.95 11.74 -20.04
N PRO A 197 -0.69 11.60 -19.54
CA PRO A 197 -0.25 12.30 -18.35
C PRO A 197 -0.36 13.82 -18.49
N THR A 198 -0.89 14.49 -17.46
CA THR A 198 -0.90 15.96 -17.42
C THR A 198 0.53 16.50 -17.28
N ILE A 199 0.76 17.77 -17.69
CA ILE A 199 2.05 18.44 -17.49
C ILE A 199 2.46 18.37 -16.02
N LYS A 200 1.51 18.58 -15.09
CA LYS A 200 1.77 18.53 -13.65
C LYS A 200 2.18 17.12 -13.20
N ALA A 201 1.50 16.08 -13.65
CA ALA A 201 1.85 14.69 -13.32
C ALA A 201 3.25 14.34 -13.83
N ASN A 202 3.58 14.77 -15.07
CA ASN A 202 4.91 14.59 -15.64
C ASN A 202 5.99 15.31 -14.81
N ASN A 203 5.76 16.57 -14.43
CA ASN A 203 6.70 17.35 -13.61
C ASN A 203 6.92 16.67 -12.25
N LEU A 204 5.87 16.27 -11.54
CA LEU A 204 5.98 15.54 -10.27
C LEU A 204 6.78 14.23 -10.41
N ARG A 205 6.58 13.49 -11.51
CA ARG A 205 7.34 12.26 -11.77
C ARG A 205 8.81 12.55 -12.08
N GLN A 206 9.12 13.63 -12.79
CA GLN A 206 10.49 14.04 -13.07
C GLN A 206 11.20 14.55 -11.81
N GLU A 207 10.55 15.40 -11.03
CA GLU A 207 11.07 15.87 -9.73
C GLU A 207 11.35 14.67 -8.81
N TYR A 208 10.43 13.70 -8.73
CA TYR A 208 10.65 12.46 -7.98
C TYR A 208 11.88 11.71 -8.49
N LYS A 209 12.03 11.50 -9.82
CA LYS A 209 13.14 10.73 -10.41
C LYS A 209 14.52 11.36 -10.14
N THR A 210 14.57 12.69 -9.95
CA THR A 210 15.81 13.41 -9.64
C THR A 210 16.05 13.64 -8.15
N SER A 211 15.08 13.24 -7.30
CA SER A 211 15.13 13.46 -5.86
C SER A 211 15.91 12.36 -5.10
N GLU A 212 16.31 12.67 -3.87
CA GLU A 212 16.88 11.69 -2.94
C GLU A 212 15.89 10.53 -2.61
N PHE A 213 14.58 10.79 -2.70
CA PHE A 213 13.57 9.77 -2.51
C PHE A 213 13.67 8.65 -3.55
N TYR A 214 13.98 8.99 -4.80
CA TYR A 214 14.12 7.98 -5.86
C TYR A 214 15.33 7.07 -5.63
N LYS A 215 16.42 7.59 -5.09
CA LYS A 215 17.61 6.80 -4.74
C LYS A 215 17.31 5.73 -3.70
N THR A 216 16.32 5.97 -2.86
CA THR A 216 15.86 5.05 -1.82
C THR A 216 14.60 4.26 -2.20
N ASN A 217 14.18 4.31 -3.47
CA ASN A 217 13.08 3.50 -3.99
C ASN A 217 13.51 2.04 -4.18
N ILE A 218 13.76 1.38 -3.07
CA ILE A 218 14.22 -0.01 -3.04
C ILE A 218 13.02 -0.96 -3.17
N ARG A 219 13.13 -1.96 -4.04
CA ARG A 219 12.17 -3.03 -4.21
C ARG A 219 12.72 -4.35 -3.71
N ASN A 220 11.97 -5.04 -2.84
CA ASN A 220 12.34 -6.37 -2.37
C ASN A 220 11.59 -7.44 -3.16
N SER A 221 12.24 -8.04 -4.16
CA SER A 221 11.63 -9.08 -5.01
C SER A 221 11.24 -10.35 -4.25
N LYS A 222 11.81 -10.60 -3.07
CA LYS A 222 11.46 -11.73 -2.20
C LYS A 222 10.17 -11.51 -1.41
N ALA A 223 9.75 -10.27 -1.22
CA ALA A 223 8.59 -9.94 -0.41
C ALA A 223 7.29 -10.64 -0.87
N PRO A 224 6.91 -10.67 -2.16
CA PRO A 224 5.73 -11.41 -2.59
C PRO A 224 5.82 -12.90 -2.32
N VAL A 225 6.99 -13.51 -2.55
CA VAL A 225 7.21 -14.95 -2.33
C VAL A 225 7.08 -15.30 -0.86
N LEU A 226 7.70 -14.51 0.02
CA LEU A 226 7.64 -14.72 1.46
C LEU A 226 6.24 -14.45 2.03
N PHE A 227 5.53 -13.44 1.53
CA PHE A 227 4.14 -13.20 1.87
C PHE A 227 3.27 -14.44 1.57
N TYR A 228 3.32 -14.96 0.34
CA TYR A 228 2.51 -16.14 -0.04
C TYR A 228 2.93 -17.43 0.69
N LYS A 229 4.19 -17.52 1.10
CA LYS A 229 4.69 -18.65 1.89
C LYS A 229 4.20 -18.60 3.35
N ASN A 230 4.17 -17.42 3.95
CA ASN A 230 4.00 -17.26 5.40
C ASN A 230 2.58 -16.82 5.79
N GLU A 231 1.80 -16.24 4.84
CA GLU A 231 0.47 -15.73 5.10
C GLU A 231 -0.60 -16.68 4.53
N ALA A 232 -1.45 -17.19 5.40
CA ALA A 232 -2.55 -18.07 5.01
C ALA A 232 -3.66 -17.32 4.23
N LEU A 233 -3.86 -16.02 4.54
CA LEU A 233 -4.84 -15.16 3.89
C LEU A 233 -4.23 -14.42 2.69
N ASN A 234 -3.65 -15.14 1.75
CA ASN A 234 -2.83 -14.56 0.67
C ASN A 234 -3.58 -14.23 -0.63
N ASN A 235 -4.80 -14.70 -0.80
CA ASN A 235 -5.67 -14.38 -1.95
C ASN A 235 -7.10 -14.15 -1.44
N ILE A 236 -7.36 -12.98 -0.88
CA ILE A 236 -8.56 -12.70 -0.09
C ILE A 236 -9.55 -11.76 -0.77
N ASP A 237 -10.82 -11.91 -0.40
CA ASP A 237 -11.90 -10.95 -0.64
C ASP A 237 -12.26 -10.24 0.67
N THR A 238 -11.97 -8.95 0.76
CA THR A 238 -12.27 -8.13 1.94
C THR A 238 -13.62 -7.42 1.87
N LYS A 239 -14.45 -7.65 0.85
CA LYS A 239 -15.81 -7.05 0.76
C LYS A 239 -16.66 -7.30 2.01
N PRO A 240 -16.68 -8.51 2.61
CA PRO A 240 -17.40 -8.75 3.86
C PRO A 240 -16.84 -7.93 5.03
N VAL A 241 -15.52 -7.79 5.10
CA VAL A 241 -14.84 -6.99 6.13
C VAL A 241 -15.23 -5.53 6.00
N LEU A 242 -15.12 -4.95 4.81
CA LEU A 242 -15.49 -3.55 4.54
C LEU A 242 -16.96 -3.25 4.92
N LYS A 243 -17.88 -4.19 4.62
CA LYS A 243 -19.29 -4.04 4.98
C LYS A 243 -19.49 -3.94 6.50
N ARG A 244 -18.78 -4.74 7.31
CA ARG A 244 -18.94 -4.72 8.78
C ARG A 244 -18.20 -3.56 9.47
N LEU A 245 -17.19 -2.95 8.84
CA LEU A 245 -16.47 -1.80 9.40
C LEU A 245 -17.38 -0.61 9.72
N LYS A 246 -18.44 -0.42 8.95
CA LYS A 246 -19.44 0.63 9.22
C LYS A 246 -20.09 0.46 10.59
N ASN A 247 -20.37 -0.78 10.98
CA ASN A 247 -20.98 -1.10 12.27
C ASN A 247 -19.98 -0.94 13.43
N LYS A 248 -18.69 -0.85 13.11
CA LYS A 248 -17.59 -0.60 14.07
C LYS A 248 -17.23 0.88 14.21
N GLY A 249 -18.01 1.79 13.57
CA GLY A 249 -17.79 3.24 13.67
C GLY A 249 -16.67 3.80 12.80
N VAL A 250 -16.10 2.99 11.90
CA VAL A 250 -15.07 3.42 10.95
C VAL A 250 -15.74 4.05 9.72
N LYS A 251 -15.41 5.31 9.42
CA LYS A 251 -15.89 5.96 8.18
C LYS A 251 -15.12 5.39 6.98
N LEU A 252 -15.84 5.01 5.93
CA LEU A 252 -15.25 4.42 4.72
C LEU A 252 -15.34 5.38 3.54
N PHE A 253 -14.23 5.56 2.83
CA PHE A 253 -14.12 6.33 1.60
C PHE A 253 -13.31 5.54 0.57
N ALA A 254 -13.55 5.79 -0.71
CA ALA A 254 -12.79 5.15 -1.78
C ALA A 254 -12.59 6.11 -2.97
N ILE A 255 -11.37 6.11 -3.49
CA ILE A 255 -10.93 6.91 -4.64
C ILE A 255 -10.24 5.97 -5.64
N TYR A 256 -10.68 6.02 -6.91
CA TYR A 256 -10.12 5.20 -7.98
C TYR A 256 -9.92 6.02 -9.24
N GLY A 257 -8.85 5.75 -9.99
CA GLY A 257 -8.65 6.30 -11.32
C GLY A 257 -9.52 5.56 -12.34
N GLN A 258 -10.12 6.26 -13.30
CA GLN A 258 -10.90 5.63 -14.37
C GLN A 258 -10.02 4.81 -15.32
N GLN A 259 -8.74 5.17 -15.45
CA GLN A 259 -7.76 4.50 -16.27
C GLN A 259 -6.91 3.47 -15.51
N ASP A 260 -7.26 3.17 -14.25
CA ASP A 260 -6.64 2.07 -13.50
C ASP A 260 -7.17 0.74 -14.01
N ALA A 261 -6.44 0.16 -14.96
CA ALA A 261 -6.91 -0.98 -15.74
C ALA A 261 -6.81 -2.33 -15.00
N ILE A 262 -6.39 -2.35 -13.73
CA ILE A 262 -6.41 -3.59 -12.93
C ILE A 262 -7.79 -3.87 -12.29
N PHE A 263 -8.71 -2.89 -12.31
CA PHE A 263 -10.03 -3.04 -11.73
C PHE A 263 -11.12 -3.10 -12.79
N SER A 264 -11.99 -4.08 -12.69
CA SER A 264 -13.18 -4.18 -13.54
C SER A 264 -14.27 -3.18 -13.13
N THR A 265 -15.14 -2.83 -14.07
CA THR A 265 -16.36 -2.03 -13.78
C THR A 265 -17.21 -2.65 -12.67
N SER A 266 -17.29 -3.99 -12.60
CA SER A 266 -18.00 -4.70 -11.53
C SER A 266 -17.39 -4.42 -10.17
N GLN A 267 -16.05 -4.47 -10.05
CA GLN A 267 -15.34 -4.16 -8.80
C GLN A 267 -15.58 -2.70 -8.38
N ILE A 268 -15.51 -1.76 -9.31
CA ILE A 268 -15.79 -0.33 -9.04
C ILE A 268 -17.23 -0.14 -8.54
N ASN A 269 -18.20 -0.82 -9.17
CA ASN A 269 -19.59 -0.79 -8.72
C ASN A 269 -19.79 -1.41 -7.33
N ASP A 270 -19.10 -2.52 -7.03
CA ASP A 270 -19.10 -3.14 -5.70
C ASP A 270 -18.55 -2.17 -4.63
N MET A 271 -17.41 -1.55 -4.91
CA MET A 271 -16.80 -0.59 -3.99
C MET A 271 -17.73 0.61 -3.77
N THR A 272 -18.31 1.17 -4.84
CA THR A 272 -19.28 2.29 -4.75
C THR A 272 -20.48 1.95 -3.85
N ARG A 273 -21.01 0.72 -3.96
CA ARG A 273 -22.10 0.23 -3.08
C ARG A 273 -21.64 0.07 -1.64
N ILE A 274 -20.44 -0.45 -1.43
CA ILE A 274 -19.88 -0.66 -0.09
C ILE A 274 -19.68 0.67 0.64
N VAL A 275 -18.99 1.64 0.04
CA VAL A 275 -18.71 2.93 0.72
C VAL A 275 -19.86 3.92 0.63
N ARG A 276 -20.83 3.71 -0.25
CA ARG A 276 -21.91 4.59 -0.72
C ARG A 276 -21.39 5.66 -1.71
N LYS A 277 -22.24 6.07 -2.65
CA LYS A 277 -21.90 7.03 -3.72
C LYS A 277 -21.36 8.36 -3.21
N SER A 278 -21.82 8.85 -2.07
CA SER A 278 -21.33 10.09 -1.44
C SER A 278 -19.87 10.01 -0.95
N ASN A 279 -19.36 8.80 -0.71
CA ASN A 279 -18.03 8.52 -0.17
C ASN A 279 -17.12 7.84 -1.22
N PHE A 280 -17.55 7.86 -2.47
CA PHE A 280 -16.82 7.29 -3.60
C PHE A 280 -16.48 8.38 -4.61
N LEU A 281 -15.24 8.40 -5.09
CA LEU A 281 -14.80 9.24 -6.20
C LEU A 281 -14.08 8.40 -7.24
N SER A 282 -14.54 8.46 -8.49
CA SER A 282 -13.80 8.02 -9.67
C SER A 282 -13.21 9.24 -10.35
N ILE A 283 -11.90 9.29 -10.51
CA ILE A 283 -11.18 10.42 -11.11
C ILE A 283 -10.87 10.10 -12.56
N ASP A 284 -11.32 10.98 -13.45
CA ASP A 284 -10.99 10.89 -14.88
C ASP A 284 -9.54 11.29 -15.15
N ASN A 285 -8.99 10.77 -16.26
CA ASN A 285 -7.58 10.94 -16.63
C ASN A 285 -6.64 10.66 -15.46
N CYS A 286 -6.82 9.50 -14.83
CA CYS A 286 -6.14 9.08 -13.63
C CYS A 286 -6.00 7.55 -13.61
N SER A 287 -4.81 7.05 -13.36
CA SER A 287 -4.52 5.63 -13.27
C SER A 287 -4.35 5.17 -11.81
N HIS A 288 -3.43 4.23 -11.59
CA HIS A 288 -3.20 3.60 -10.30
C HIS A 288 -2.57 4.54 -9.24
N TYR A 289 -1.79 5.52 -9.68
CA TYR A 289 -1.05 6.44 -8.79
C TYR A 289 -1.76 7.79 -8.63
N LEU A 290 -3.01 7.77 -8.16
CA LEU A 290 -3.91 8.92 -8.06
C LEU A 290 -3.28 10.18 -7.44
N PHE A 291 -2.44 9.97 -6.42
CA PHE A 291 -1.76 11.03 -5.67
C PHE A 291 -0.62 11.71 -6.46
N VAL A 292 -0.33 11.21 -7.66
CA VAL A 292 0.57 11.85 -8.63
C VAL A 292 -0.21 12.29 -9.87
N ASP A 293 -1.01 11.38 -10.43
CA ASP A 293 -1.72 11.61 -11.70
C ASP A 293 -2.68 12.79 -11.60
N GLN A 294 -3.43 12.86 -10.50
CA GLN A 294 -4.41 13.93 -10.23
C GLN A 294 -4.25 14.43 -8.79
N GLN A 295 -3.02 14.83 -8.44
CA GLN A 295 -2.61 15.21 -7.09
C GLN A 295 -3.55 16.21 -6.42
N GLU A 296 -3.93 17.30 -7.12
CA GLU A 296 -4.80 18.33 -6.53
C GLU A 296 -6.19 17.81 -6.21
N THR A 297 -6.78 17.05 -7.13
CA THR A 297 -8.09 16.43 -6.92
C THR A 297 -8.04 15.43 -5.77
N PHE A 298 -6.97 14.64 -5.70
CA PHE A 298 -6.74 13.72 -4.59
C PHE A 298 -6.69 14.48 -3.26
N ILE A 299 -5.82 15.50 -3.13
CA ILE A 299 -5.65 16.29 -1.90
C ILE A 299 -6.96 16.98 -1.48
N LYS A 300 -7.65 17.66 -2.40
CA LYS A 300 -8.94 18.31 -2.13
C LYS A 300 -9.99 17.31 -1.64
N THR A 301 -9.99 16.10 -2.19
CA THR A 301 -10.93 15.05 -1.79
C THR A 301 -10.62 14.52 -0.40
N ILE A 302 -9.35 14.24 -0.11
CA ILE A 302 -8.90 13.85 1.23
C ILE A 302 -9.29 14.93 2.25
N GLU A 303 -8.98 16.19 1.96
CA GLU A 303 -9.35 17.32 2.84
C GLU A 303 -10.84 17.37 3.13
N LYS A 304 -11.69 17.25 2.10
CA LYS A 304 -13.15 17.26 2.23
C LYS A 304 -13.69 16.10 3.08
N TRP A 305 -13.08 14.91 2.99
CA TRP A 305 -13.63 13.72 3.63
C TRP A 305 -13.20 13.50 5.07
N ILE A 306 -12.00 13.93 5.42
CA ILE A 306 -11.41 13.54 6.71
C ILE A 306 -11.12 14.73 7.66
N ARG A 307 -11.45 15.94 7.26
CA ARG A 307 -11.41 17.15 8.10
C ARG A 307 -12.56 17.30 9.11
#